data_3180f6394047b8cd856f25d25ff74785
#
_entry.id   3180f6394047b8cd856f25d25ff74785
#
_cell.length_a   1.000
_cell.length_b   1.000
_cell.length_c   1.000
_cell.angle_alpha   90.00
_cell.angle_beta   90.00
_cell.angle_gamma   90.00
#
_symmetry.space_group_name_H-M   'P 1'
#
loop_
_entity.id
_entity.type
_entity.pdbx_description
1 polymer ?
#
loop_
_entity_poly.entity_id
_entity_poly.type
_entity_poly.pdbx_seq_one_letter_code
_entity_poly.pdbx_strand_id
1 'polypeptide(L)'
;VPSGHGNGRNLKGVANFANGIRCAKNFSNALDSKLTTGGAYVTAETRTSFKGYYRVSAGKNELLIRSFLQFEGEGDTANARERAIGGHPAVVLKVQCRRKVPDSAYADDEGYVPFGTLVNYSGGRSNGCTTWTPPDSEKIFEMAKDRPTTLYIYPESDDIDAVAQGVKAGRSPARAGGLYWNASCLREIRAPRFWPKETLEPVLIQYRKDHPAPPPQPLPICKGQ
;
A
#
# COMPACT_ATOMS: atom_id res chain seq x y z
N VAL A 1 4.83 -14.53 -2.47
CA VAL A 1 4.39 -13.60 -3.51
C VAL A 1 5.08 -12.26 -3.30
N PRO A 2 5.67 -11.65 -4.35
CA PRO A 2 6.25 -10.32 -4.25
C PRO A 2 5.19 -9.29 -3.85
N SER A 3 5.50 -8.47 -2.85
CA SER A 3 4.55 -7.48 -2.37
C SER A 3 5.16 -6.08 -2.25
N GLY A 4 4.35 -5.07 -2.52
CA GLY A 4 4.67 -3.69 -2.24
C GLY A 4 4.54 -3.38 -0.75
N HIS A 5 5.17 -2.30 -0.30
CA HIS A 5 5.23 -1.91 1.11
C HIS A 5 4.87 -0.44 1.30
N GLY A 6 4.69 -0.05 2.55
CA GLY A 6 4.49 1.33 2.94
C GLY A 6 5.70 2.22 2.64
N ASN A 7 5.45 3.37 2.01
CA ASN A 7 6.51 4.28 1.60
C ASN A 7 7.10 5.15 2.73
N GLY A 8 6.47 5.15 3.91
CA GLY A 8 6.92 5.99 5.02
C GLY A 8 6.81 7.48 4.75
N ARG A 9 7.42 8.27 5.63
CA ARG A 9 7.40 9.74 5.53
C ARG A 9 8.79 10.34 5.68
N ASN A 10 9.00 11.45 5.01
CA ASN A 10 10.08 12.37 5.32
C ASN A 10 9.48 13.56 6.07
N LEU A 11 9.79 13.68 7.35
CA LEU A 11 9.39 14.81 8.18
C LEU A 11 10.52 15.85 8.12
N LYS A 12 10.41 16.80 7.21
CA LYS A 12 11.45 17.80 6.95
C LYS A 12 11.94 18.46 8.26
N GLY A 13 13.25 18.40 8.49
CA GLY A 13 13.89 18.99 9.66
C GLY A 13 13.72 18.19 10.97
N VAL A 14 12.97 17.12 11.01
CA VAL A 14 12.69 16.32 12.21
C VAL A 14 13.22 14.90 12.08
N ALA A 15 12.69 14.11 11.14
CA ALA A 15 13.11 12.74 10.92
C ALA A 15 12.79 12.26 9.50
N ASN A 16 13.61 11.33 8.99
CA ASN A 16 13.38 10.70 7.71
C ASN A 16 13.28 9.19 7.89
N PHE A 17 12.07 8.64 7.77
CA PHE A 17 11.79 7.21 7.74
C PHE A 17 11.09 6.79 6.45
N ALA A 18 11.29 7.54 5.37
CA ALA A 18 10.82 7.17 4.05
C ALA A 18 11.57 5.95 3.51
N ASN A 19 10.83 5.09 2.84
CA ASN A 19 11.37 3.95 2.10
C ASN A 19 11.64 4.34 0.64
N GLY A 20 12.69 3.74 0.07
CA GLY A 20 12.93 3.79 -1.37
C GLY A 20 11.88 2.98 -2.15
N ILE A 21 11.84 3.20 -3.47
CA ILE A 21 10.87 2.50 -4.35
C ILE A 21 11.14 0.99 -4.40
N ARG A 22 12.40 0.58 -4.25
CA ARG A 22 12.84 -0.80 -4.46
C ARG A 22 13.03 -1.60 -3.18
N CYS A 23 13.33 -0.94 -2.07
CA CYS A 23 13.70 -1.60 -0.82
C CYS A 23 12.99 -0.99 0.38
N ALA A 24 12.32 -1.82 1.15
CA ALA A 24 11.75 -1.44 2.44
C ALA A 24 12.83 -1.60 3.52
N LYS A 25 13.30 -0.50 4.07
CA LYS A 25 14.28 -0.46 5.16
C LYS A 25 13.71 0.03 6.49
N ASN A 26 12.54 0.66 6.44
CA ASN A 26 11.85 1.17 7.62
C ASN A 26 10.47 0.52 7.73
N PHE A 27 10.14 0.07 8.92
CA PHE A 27 8.88 -0.57 9.30
C PHE A 27 8.35 0.07 10.58
N SER A 28 7.05 0.06 10.77
CA SER A 28 6.43 0.62 11.98
C SER A 28 5.00 0.15 12.14
N ASN A 29 4.58 0.01 13.39
CA ASN A 29 3.20 -0.12 13.80
C ASN A 29 2.55 1.23 14.23
N ALA A 30 3.25 2.34 14.08
CA ALA A 30 2.72 3.66 14.42
C ALA A 30 1.61 4.09 13.45
N LEU A 31 0.54 4.67 14.02
CA LEU A 31 -0.55 5.26 13.26
C LEU A 31 -0.02 6.41 12.39
N ASP A 32 -0.51 6.49 11.15
CA ASP A 32 -0.12 7.52 10.16
C ASP A 32 1.38 7.53 9.76
N SER A 33 2.17 6.54 10.16
CA SER A 33 3.57 6.43 9.72
C SER A 33 3.71 6.18 8.23
N LYS A 34 2.68 5.65 7.57
CA LYS A 34 2.69 5.15 6.18
C LYS A 34 3.71 4.02 5.96
N LEU A 35 4.10 3.35 7.04
CA LEU A 35 4.98 2.19 7.02
C LEU A 35 4.17 0.90 7.18
N THR A 36 4.65 -0.16 6.58
CA THR A 36 4.14 -1.51 6.83
C THR A 36 4.67 -1.99 8.18
N THR A 37 3.88 -2.76 8.92
CA THR A 37 4.35 -3.51 10.07
C THR A 37 4.72 -4.91 9.60
N GLY A 38 5.86 -5.44 10.02
CA GLY A 38 6.21 -6.84 9.83
C GLY A 38 5.50 -7.73 10.84
N GLY A 39 5.39 -9.01 10.52
CA GLY A 39 4.82 -10.01 11.41
C GLY A 39 3.65 -10.78 10.80
N ALA A 40 2.95 -11.50 11.67
CA ALA A 40 1.83 -12.34 11.30
C ALA A 40 0.53 -11.54 11.20
N TYR A 41 -0.28 -11.89 10.21
CA TYR A 41 -1.62 -11.39 10.02
C TYR A 41 -2.57 -12.52 9.69
N VAL A 42 -3.85 -12.30 9.94
CA VAL A 42 -4.94 -13.15 9.43
C VAL A 42 -5.77 -12.28 8.51
N THR A 43 -6.16 -12.82 7.37
CA THR A 43 -7.06 -12.13 6.44
C THR A 43 -8.48 -12.11 7.01
N ALA A 44 -9.14 -10.98 6.83
CA ALA A 44 -10.53 -10.76 7.23
C ALA A 44 -11.41 -10.49 5.99
N GLU A 45 -12.36 -9.59 6.10
CA GLU A 45 -13.29 -9.29 5.02
C GLU A 45 -12.63 -8.62 3.81
N THR A 46 -13.15 -8.91 2.65
CA THR A 46 -12.85 -8.19 1.40
C THR A 46 -13.88 -7.09 1.17
N ARG A 47 -13.41 -5.88 0.90
CA ARG A 47 -14.23 -4.72 0.53
C ARG A 47 -13.89 -4.26 -0.87
N THR A 48 -14.88 -3.72 -1.58
CA THR A 48 -14.66 -3.08 -2.87
C THR A 48 -14.99 -1.60 -2.78
N SER A 49 -14.29 -0.78 -3.56
CA SER A 49 -14.55 0.65 -3.61
C SER A 49 -14.37 1.20 -5.02
N PHE A 50 -15.34 1.96 -5.46
CA PHE A 50 -15.23 2.72 -6.69
C PHE A 50 -14.16 3.81 -6.54
N LYS A 51 -13.31 3.96 -7.57
CA LYS A 51 -12.22 4.94 -7.58
C LYS A 51 -12.39 6.01 -8.65
N GLY A 52 -13.23 5.76 -9.63
CA GLY A 52 -13.51 6.67 -10.74
C GLY A 52 -13.37 6.00 -12.09
N TYR A 53 -13.41 6.80 -13.14
CA TYR A 53 -13.26 6.37 -14.52
C TYR A 53 -11.89 6.78 -15.10
N TYR A 54 -11.41 6.01 -16.04
CA TYR A 54 -10.19 6.31 -16.78
C TYR A 54 -10.37 6.00 -18.26
N ARG A 55 -9.58 6.67 -19.11
CA ARG A 55 -9.61 6.44 -20.56
C ARG A 55 -8.72 5.24 -20.91
N VAL A 56 -9.27 4.31 -21.66
CA VAL A 56 -8.55 3.15 -22.21
C VAL A 56 -8.11 3.41 -23.64
N SER A 57 -9.01 4.01 -24.45
CA SER A 57 -8.75 4.39 -25.84
C SER A 57 -9.61 5.59 -26.23
N ALA A 58 -9.47 6.07 -27.47
CA ALA A 58 -10.33 7.13 -27.98
C ALA A 58 -11.81 6.72 -27.89
N GLY A 59 -12.60 7.50 -27.14
CA GLY A 59 -14.02 7.26 -26.94
C GLY A 59 -14.38 6.15 -25.94
N LYS A 60 -13.41 5.36 -25.44
CA LYS A 60 -13.67 4.28 -24.48
C LYS A 60 -13.14 4.61 -23.09
N ASN A 61 -14.03 4.67 -22.11
CA ASN A 61 -13.69 4.81 -20.69
C ASN A 61 -14.10 3.55 -19.96
N GLU A 62 -13.30 3.19 -18.95
CA GLU A 62 -13.60 2.10 -18.03
C GLU A 62 -13.59 2.62 -16.59
N LEU A 63 -14.28 1.91 -15.71
CA LEU A 63 -14.33 2.22 -14.30
C LEU A 63 -13.30 1.40 -13.53
N LEU A 64 -12.74 1.98 -12.48
CA LEU A 64 -11.89 1.28 -11.53
C LEU A 64 -12.67 1.02 -10.25
N ILE A 65 -12.97 -0.25 -10.01
CA ILE A 65 -13.34 -0.75 -8.69
C ILE A 65 -12.13 -1.48 -8.13
N ARG A 66 -11.69 -1.08 -6.94
CA ARG A 66 -10.54 -1.66 -6.29
C ARG A 66 -10.96 -2.48 -5.09
N SER A 67 -10.54 -3.74 -5.06
CA SER A 67 -10.70 -4.62 -3.91
C SER A 67 -9.66 -4.31 -2.84
N PHE A 68 -10.02 -4.52 -1.60
CA PHE A 68 -9.19 -4.37 -0.42
C PHE A 68 -9.47 -5.54 0.54
N LEU A 69 -8.44 -6.30 0.87
CA LEU A 69 -8.49 -7.39 1.82
C LEU A 69 -8.00 -6.87 3.17
N GLN A 70 -8.89 -6.80 4.15
CA GLN A 70 -8.56 -6.36 5.50
C GLN A 70 -7.66 -7.37 6.20
N PHE A 71 -6.67 -6.88 6.95
CA PHE A 71 -5.85 -7.71 7.83
C PHE A 71 -6.18 -7.45 9.30
N GLU A 72 -6.13 -8.52 10.06
CA GLU A 72 -6.10 -8.55 11.52
C GLU A 72 -4.71 -9.01 11.95
N GLY A 73 -4.26 -8.64 13.14
CA GLY A 73 -2.95 -9.04 13.64
C GLY A 73 -2.88 -9.15 15.15
N GLU A 74 -1.75 -9.65 15.64
CA GLU A 74 -1.42 -9.79 17.05
C GLU A 74 -0.04 -9.18 17.33
N GLY A 75 0.24 -8.89 18.60
CA GLY A 75 1.52 -8.26 18.98
C GLY A 75 1.76 -6.94 18.25
N ASP A 76 2.86 -6.82 17.53
CA ASP A 76 3.22 -5.61 16.78
C ASP A 76 2.25 -5.29 15.64
N THR A 77 1.49 -6.26 15.18
CA THR A 77 0.49 -6.10 14.11
C THR A 77 -0.94 -5.91 14.63
N ALA A 78 -1.16 -5.93 15.95
CA ALA A 78 -2.48 -5.90 16.58
C ALA A 78 -3.35 -4.70 16.16
N ASN A 79 -2.74 -3.56 15.85
CA ASN A 79 -3.45 -2.37 15.40
C ASN A 79 -3.67 -2.28 13.87
N ALA A 80 -3.56 -3.40 13.17
CA ALA A 80 -3.71 -3.44 11.72
C ALA A 80 -5.07 -2.86 11.26
N ARG A 81 -6.16 -3.25 11.92
CA ARG A 81 -7.50 -2.75 11.58
C ARG A 81 -7.65 -1.26 11.87
N GLU A 82 -7.18 -0.78 13.00
CA GLU A 82 -7.19 0.65 13.36
C GLU A 82 -6.43 1.50 12.32
N ARG A 83 -5.32 0.99 11.83
CA ARG A 83 -4.50 1.62 10.81
C ARG A 83 -5.01 1.41 9.38
N ALA A 84 -6.12 0.70 9.19
CA ALA A 84 -6.63 0.29 7.89
C ALA A 84 -5.56 -0.43 7.03
N ILE A 85 -4.77 -1.31 7.67
CA ILE A 85 -3.77 -2.13 7.00
C ILE A 85 -4.45 -3.35 6.37
N GLY A 86 -4.13 -3.59 5.13
CA GLY A 86 -4.64 -4.73 4.36
C GLY A 86 -3.85 -4.91 3.08
N GLY A 87 -4.40 -5.70 2.18
CA GLY A 87 -3.83 -5.99 0.88
C GLY A 87 -4.71 -5.50 -0.26
N HIS A 88 -4.10 -5.02 -1.33
CA HIS A 88 -4.85 -4.58 -2.52
C HIS A 88 -4.00 -4.61 -3.79
N PRO A 89 -4.63 -4.60 -4.99
CA PRO A 89 -3.90 -4.49 -6.25
C PRO A 89 -3.04 -3.23 -6.29
N ALA A 90 -1.87 -3.34 -6.92
CA ALA A 90 -0.94 -2.23 -7.12
C ALA A 90 -1.40 -1.32 -8.26
N VAL A 91 -2.64 -0.88 -8.19
CA VAL A 91 -3.25 0.06 -9.13
C VAL A 91 -3.88 1.23 -8.40
N VAL A 92 -3.81 2.40 -8.97
CA VAL A 92 -4.45 3.61 -8.46
C VAL A 92 -4.97 4.46 -9.61
N LEU A 93 -6.10 5.11 -9.39
CA LEU A 93 -6.56 6.18 -10.24
C LEU A 93 -5.91 7.49 -9.77
N LYS A 94 -5.05 8.07 -10.60
CA LYS A 94 -4.60 9.44 -10.41
C LYS A 94 -5.71 10.36 -10.90
N VAL A 95 -6.61 10.73 -9.98
CA VAL A 95 -7.74 11.60 -10.30
C VAL A 95 -7.22 12.98 -10.71
N GLN A 96 -7.78 13.53 -11.78
CA GLN A 96 -7.40 14.81 -12.37
C GLN A 96 -8.55 15.80 -12.35
N CYS A 97 -9.77 15.32 -12.54
CA CYS A 97 -10.95 16.14 -12.66
C CYS A 97 -12.23 15.36 -12.32
N ARG A 98 -13.36 16.06 -12.21
CA ARG A 98 -14.70 15.46 -12.17
C ARG A 98 -15.32 15.51 -13.57
N ARG A 99 -15.95 14.43 -13.98
CA ARG A 99 -16.64 14.31 -15.27
C ARG A 99 -18.12 14.07 -15.06
N LYS A 100 -18.96 14.73 -15.86
CA LYS A 100 -20.41 14.54 -15.78
C LYS A 100 -20.79 13.21 -16.43
N VAL A 101 -21.37 12.30 -15.64
CA VAL A 101 -21.89 10.99 -16.05
C VAL A 101 -23.11 10.70 -15.17
N PRO A 102 -24.24 11.39 -15.39
CA PRO A 102 -25.39 11.35 -14.48
C PRO A 102 -26.02 9.97 -14.36
N ASP A 103 -25.91 9.14 -15.39
CA ASP A 103 -26.44 7.77 -15.40
C ASP A 103 -25.53 6.75 -14.67
N SER A 104 -24.40 7.17 -14.14
CA SER A 104 -23.52 6.31 -13.37
C SER A 104 -24.12 6.05 -11.97
N ALA A 105 -24.16 4.79 -11.57
CA ALA A 105 -24.51 4.41 -10.19
C ALA A 105 -23.55 4.96 -9.12
N TYR A 106 -22.44 5.56 -9.53
CA TYR A 106 -21.40 6.11 -8.66
C TYR A 106 -21.30 7.65 -8.78
N ALA A 107 -22.25 8.30 -9.48
CA ALA A 107 -22.28 9.74 -9.58
C ALA A 107 -22.63 10.35 -8.23
N ASP A 108 -22.06 11.52 -7.96
CA ASP A 108 -22.49 12.36 -6.85
C ASP A 108 -23.87 13.00 -7.15
N ASP A 109 -24.42 13.75 -6.19
CA ASP A 109 -25.73 14.37 -6.30
C ASP A 109 -25.83 15.38 -7.47
N GLU A 110 -24.69 15.87 -7.96
CA GLU A 110 -24.60 16.75 -9.12
C GLU A 110 -24.40 15.98 -10.44
N GLY A 111 -24.30 14.66 -10.39
CA GLY A 111 -24.09 13.78 -11.54
C GLY A 111 -22.61 13.67 -11.99
N TYR A 112 -21.66 13.99 -11.11
CA TYR A 112 -20.23 13.88 -11.42
C TYR A 112 -19.59 12.66 -10.83
N VAL A 113 -18.56 12.17 -11.51
CA VAL A 113 -17.69 11.07 -11.07
C VAL A 113 -16.21 11.49 -11.16
N PRO A 114 -15.33 10.93 -10.31
CA PRO A 114 -13.89 11.11 -10.47
C PRO A 114 -13.42 10.56 -11.81
N PHE A 115 -12.56 11.33 -12.49
CA PHE A 115 -11.94 10.93 -13.75
C PHE A 115 -10.44 11.17 -13.72
N GLY A 116 -9.66 10.25 -14.29
CA GLY A 116 -8.22 10.36 -14.23
C GLY A 116 -7.47 9.36 -15.09
N THR A 117 -6.22 9.10 -14.71
CA THR A 117 -5.34 8.15 -15.38
C THR A 117 -5.11 6.95 -14.48
N LEU A 118 -5.27 5.75 -15.04
CA LEU A 118 -4.92 4.51 -14.36
C LEU A 118 -3.39 4.40 -14.28
N VAL A 119 -2.89 4.19 -13.09
CA VAL A 119 -1.46 3.98 -12.84
C VAL A 119 -1.27 2.62 -12.20
N ASN A 120 -0.58 1.73 -12.90
CA ASN A 120 -0.06 0.50 -12.34
C ASN A 120 1.30 0.79 -11.70
N TYR A 121 1.46 0.45 -10.45
CA TYR A 121 2.73 0.57 -9.77
C TYR A 121 3.15 -0.78 -9.21
N SER A 122 4.31 -1.25 -9.61
CA SER A 122 4.92 -2.44 -9.03
C SER A 122 5.96 -2.01 -8.00
N GLY A 123 5.89 -2.59 -6.80
CA GLY A 123 6.89 -2.39 -5.78
C GLY A 123 6.81 -1.05 -5.04
N GLY A 124 6.27 -1.07 -3.84
CA GLY A 124 6.24 0.04 -2.90
C GLY A 124 5.34 1.20 -3.32
N ARG A 125 4.85 1.97 -2.45
CA ARG A 125 3.98 3.16 -2.53
C ARG A 125 2.58 2.93 -1.99
N SER A 126 2.49 2.20 -0.90
CA SER A 126 1.28 2.22 -0.09
C SER A 126 1.44 3.19 1.09
N ASN A 127 0.35 3.40 1.80
CA ASN A 127 0.34 4.10 3.09
C ASN A 127 0.46 3.13 4.28
N GLY A 128 1.14 2.00 4.07
CA GLY A 128 1.32 0.93 5.04
C GLY A 128 0.74 -0.42 4.60
N CYS A 129 -0.22 -0.43 3.67
CA CYS A 129 -0.79 -1.65 3.11
C CYS A 129 0.24 -2.46 2.31
N THR A 130 -0.06 -3.74 2.17
CA THR A 130 0.61 -4.63 1.23
C THR A 130 -0.05 -4.52 -0.14
N THR A 131 0.76 -4.44 -1.18
CA THR A 131 0.24 -4.34 -2.55
C THR A 131 0.81 -5.44 -3.42
N TRP A 132 0.02 -5.96 -4.34
CA TRP A 132 0.39 -7.03 -5.27
C TRP A 132 0.13 -6.60 -6.71
N THR A 133 0.75 -7.29 -7.66
CA THR A 133 0.33 -7.14 -9.06
C THR A 133 -1.16 -7.49 -9.20
N PRO A 134 -1.89 -6.92 -10.18
CA PRO A 134 -3.29 -7.29 -10.36
C PRO A 134 -3.53 -8.80 -10.46
N PRO A 135 -2.77 -9.57 -11.27
CA PRO A 135 -2.94 -11.03 -11.34
C PRO A 135 -2.64 -11.77 -10.03
N ASP A 136 -1.64 -11.30 -9.25
CA ASP A 136 -1.34 -11.91 -7.96
C ASP A 136 -2.41 -11.57 -6.92
N SER A 137 -2.94 -10.35 -6.96
CA SER A 137 -4.03 -9.95 -6.07
C SER A 137 -5.29 -10.77 -6.29
N GLU A 138 -5.68 -11.05 -7.53
CA GLU A 138 -6.82 -11.91 -7.86
C GLU A 138 -6.67 -13.30 -7.23
N LYS A 139 -5.50 -13.92 -7.38
CA LYS A 139 -5.21 -15.23 -6.77
C LYS A 139 -5.28 -15.19 -5.25
N ILE A 140 -4.75 -14.13 -4.63
CA ILE A 140 -4.76 -13.98 -3.17
C ILE A 140 -6.17 -13.77 -2.66
N PHE A 141 -6.97 -12.94 -3.32
CA PHE A 141 -8.38 -12.75 -2.98
C PHE A 141 -9.16 -14.04 -3.07
N GLU A 142 -8.95 -14.84 -4.12
CA GLU A 142 -9.61 -16.13 -4.27
C GLU A 142 -9.17 -17.13 -3.19
N MET A 143 -7.88 -17.16 -2.84
CA MET A 143 -7.38 -18.01 -1.75
C MET A 143 -7.94 -17.63 -0.38
N ALA A 144 -8.12 -16.34 -0.12
CA ALA A 144 -8.61 -15.82 1.14
C ALA A 144 -10.14 -15.75 1.22
N LYS A 145 -10.83 -16.03 0.11
CA LYS A 145 -12.29 -16.02 0.02
C LYS A 145 -12.87 -17.08 0.95
N ASP A 146 -13.87 -16.67 1.71
CA ASP A 146 -14.67 -17.53 2.59
C ASP A 146 -13.90 -18.26 3.70
N ARG A 147 -12.61 -17.96 3.90
CA ARG A 147 -11.81 -18.54 4.98
C ARG A 147 -10.66 -17.62 5.42
N PRO A 148 -10.45 -17.47 6.74
CA PRO A 148 -9.27 -16.79 7.24
C PRO A 148 -7.99 -17.49 6.74
N THR A 149 -7.04 -16.70 6.26
CA THR A 149 -5.76 -17.19 5.75
C THR A 149 -4.65 -16.44 6.47
N THR A 150 -3.66 -17.16 6.98
CA THR A 150 -2.49 -16.55 7.60
C THR A 150 -1.57 -15.96 6.53
N LEU A 151 -1.17 -14.71 6.75
CA LEU A 151 -0.20 -13.99 5.93
C LEU A 151 0.96 -13.58 6.84
N TYR A 152 2.18 -13.82 6.42
CA TYR A 152 3.34 -13.35 7.15
C TYR A 152 4.15 -12.37 6.30
N ILE A 153 4.42 -11.18 6.85
CA ILE A 153 5.25 -10.15 6.22
C ILE A 153 6.59 -10.14 6.93
N TYR A 154 7.64 -10.51 6.19
CA TYR A 154 8.99 -10.59 6.71
C TYR A 154 9.73 -9.26 6.61
N PRO A 155 9.99 -8.60 7.70
CA PRO A 155 11.07 -7.62 7.82
C PRO A 155 12.02 -7.93 8.98
N GLU A 156 11.93 -9.08 9.59
CA GLU A 156 12.75 -9.45 10.75
C GLU A 156 14.17 -9.83 10.33
N SER A 157 15.16 -9.39 11.11
CA SER A 157 16.57 -9.53 10.77
C SER A 157 17.02 -10.98 10.59
N ASP A 158 16.55 -11.88 11.43
CA ASP A 158 16.91 -13.30 11.38
C ASP A 158 16.40 -13.97 10.11
N ASP A 159 15.18 -13.68 9.73
CA ASP A 159 14.59 -14.18 8.48
C ASP A 159 15.26 -13.57 7.25
N ILE A 160 15.68 -12.33 7.32
CA ILE A 160 16.39 -11.65 6.25
C ILE A 160 17.74 -12.31 6.01
N ASP A 161 18.47 -12.65 7.06
CA ASP A 161 19.75 -13.31 6.95
C ASP A 161 19.60 -14.73 6.37
N ALA A 162 18.58 -15.47 6.79
CA ALA A 162 18.25 -16.78 6.22
C ALA A 162 17.90 -16.71 4.72
N VAL A 163 17.11 -15.69 4.34
CA VAL A 163 16.79 -15.43 2.92
C VAL A 163 18.04 -15.02 2.15
N ALA A 164 18.88 -14.15 2.71
CA ALA A 164 20.12 -13.71 2.09
C ALA A 164 21.08 -14.88 1.85
N GLN A 165 21.22 -15.77 2.83
CA GLN A 165 22.02 -16.99 2.71
C GLN A 165 21.43 -17.93 1.65
N GLY A 166 20.11 -18.08 1.61
CA GLY A 166 19.42 -18.87 0.58
C GLY A 166 19.68 -18.34 -0.83
N VAL A 167 19.61 -17.02 -1.00
CA VAL A 167 19.91 -16.36 -2.30
C VAL A 167 21.36 -16.55 -2.70
N LYS A 168 22.30 -16.36 -1.77
CA LYS A 168 23.74 -16.59 -2.02
C LYS A 168 24.05 -18.03 -2.41
N ALA A 169 23.32 -18.99 -1.86
CA ALA A 169 23.46 -20.40 -2.17
C ALA A 169 22.74 -20.83 -3.47
N GLY A 170 22.26 -19.88 -4.28
CA GLY A 170 21.51 -20.18 -5.50
C GLY A 170 20.15 -20.85 -5.25
N ARG A 171 19.78 -21.03 -4.01
CA ARG A 171 18.43 -21.47 -3.65
C ARG A 171 17.52 -20.29 -3.95
N SER A 172 16.62 -20.47 -4.90
CA SER A 172 15.61 -19.51 -5.20
C SER A 172 14.61 -19.49 -4.04
N PRO A 173 14.69 -18.58 -3.07
CA PRO A 173 13.58 -18.30 -2.13
C PRO A 173 12.46 -17.65 -2.90
N ALA A 174 12.75 -18.01 -3.88
CA ALA A 174 12.50 -17.82 -4.83
C ALA A 174 11.44 -17.05 -5.43
N ARG A 175 10.90 -17.11 -5.75
CA ARG A 175 9.74 -16.49 -6.32
C ARG A 175 8.85 -15.86 -5.23
N ALA A 176 9.15 -16.23 -3.99
CA ALA A 176 8.55 -15.67 -2.83
C ALA A 176 9.21 -14.37 -2.48
N GLY A 177 8.73 -13.28 -2.49
CA GLY A 177 9.30 -12.01 -2.05
C GLY A 177 10.30 -11.36 -3.01
N GLY A 178 10.32 -11.80 -4.25
CA GLY A 178 11.36 -11.47 -5.21
C GLY A 178 11.64 -9.98 -5.48
N LEU A 179 10.75 -9.07 -5.14
CA LEU A 179 11.01 -7.63 -5.32
C LEU A 179 11.75 -7.01 -4.13
N TYR A 180 11.56 -7.55 -2.94
CA TYR A 180 12.21 -7.03 -1.73
C TYR A 180 13.56 -7.63 -1.47
N TRP A 181 13.71 -8.89 -1.83
CA TRP A 181 14.82 -9.75 -1.44
C TRP A 181 15.76 -10.04 -2.59
N ASN A 182 15.84 -9.20 -3.59
CA ASN A 182 16.92 -9.32 -4.54
C ASN A 182 18.25 -8.97 -3.85
N ALA A 183 19.34 -9.56 -4.32
CA ALA A 183 20.66 -9.40 -3.71
C ALA A 183 21.12 -7.94 -3.62
N SER A 184 20.61 -7.07 -4.48
CA SER A 184 20.87 -5.63 -4.45
C SER A 184 20.20 -4.96 -3.25
N CYS A 185 18.93 -5.29 -3.01
CA CYS A 185 18.16 -4.75 -1.89
C CYS A 185 18.75 -5.16 -0.55
N LEU A 186 19.11 -6.44 -0.40
CA LEU A 186 19.74 -6.95 0.82
C LEU A 186 21.09 -6.28 1.12
N ARG A 187 21.90 -6.00 0.10
CA ARG A 187 23.15 -5.24 0.27
C ARG A 187 22.92 -3.81 0.71
N GLU A 188 21.85 -3.17 0.21
CA GLU A 188 21.50 -1.79 0.53
C GLU A 188 20.94 -1.65 1.95
N ILE A 189 20.09 -2.57 2.38
CA ILE A 189 19.37 -2.49 3.65
C ILE A 189 20.29 -2.78 4.83
N ARG A 190 21.18 -3.75 4.73
CA ARG A 190 22.01 -4.32 5.81
C ARG A 190 21.16 -4.91 6.96
N ALA A 191 20.33 -4.10 7.60
CA ALA A 191 19.33 -4.49 8.59
C ALA A 191 18.10 -3.56 8.47
N PRO A 192 16.88 -4.08 8.42
CA PRO A 192 15.68 -3.26 8.45
C PRO A 192 15.53 -2.63 9.84
N ARG A 193 14.99 -1.42 9.87
CA ARG A 193 14.76 -0.67 11.09
C ARG A 193 13.27 -0.69 11.43
N PHE A 194 12.95 -1.19 12.60
CA PHE A 194 11.62 -1.06 13.17
C PHE A 194 11.52 0.22 14.02
N TRP A 195 10.45 0.98 13.83
CA TRP A 195 10.12 2.18 14.59
C TRP A 195 8.85 1.90 15.39
N PRO A 196 8.95 1.64 16.72
CA PRO A 196 7.79 1.37 17.56
C PRO A 196 6.84 2.56 17.59
N LYS A 197 5.54 2.29 17.70
CA LYS A 197 4.51 3.34 17.78
C LYS A 197 4.75 4.30 18.95
N GLU A 198 5.20 3.79 20.06
CA GLU A 198 5.51 4.57 21.28
C GLU A 198 6.55 5.66 21.03
N THR A 199 7.49 5.40 20.13
CA THR A 199 8.54 6.36 19.74
C THR A 199 8.07 7.28 18.61
N LEU A 200 7.36 6.75 17.64
CA LEU A 200 7.10 7.48 16.39
C LEU A 200 5.79 8.29 16.42
N GLU A 201 4.74 7.81 17.10
CA GLU A 201 3.46 8.52 17.14
C GLU A 201 3.52 9.92 17.77
N PRO A 202 4.22 10.14 18.90
CA PRO A 202 4.37 11.48 19.46
C PRO A 202 4.99 12.46 18.45
N VAL A 203 6.01 12.01 17.71
CA VAL A 203 6.68 12.82 16.67
C VAL A 203 5.71 13.14 15.53
N LEU A 204 4.93 12.16 15.07
CA LEU A 204 3.95 12.35 14.01
C LEU A 204 2.81 13.29 14.43
N ILE A 205 2.34 13.18 15.66
CA ILE A 205 1.29 14.04 16.21
C ILE A 205 1.79 15.49 16.27
N GLN A 206 2.99 15.71 16.83
CA GLN A 206 3.58 17.05 16.92
C GLN A 206 3.80 17.65 15.53
N TYR A 207 4.41 16.87 14.62
CA TYR A 207 4.63 17.34 13.25
C TYR A 207 3.34 17.77 12.54
N ARG A 208 2.22 17.05 12.72
CA ARG A 208 0.93 17.43 12.14
C ARG A 208 0.35 18.72 12.74
N LYS A 209 0.56 18.96 14.03
CA LYS A 209 0.15 20.21 14.68
C LYS A 209 0.92 21.40 14.10
N ASP A 210 2.22 21.20 13.89
CA ASP A 210 3.11 22.27 13.39
C ASP A 210 2.98 22.49 11.87
N HIS A 211 2.48 21.45 11.15
CA HIS A 211 2.31 21.46 9.70
C HIS A 211 0.90 20.96 9.32
N PRO A 212 -0.13 21.73 9.60
CA PRO A 212 -1.49 21.32 9.26
C PRO A 212 -1.63 21.14 7.74
N ALA A 213 -2.35 20.09 7.35
CA ALA A 213 -2.64 19.87 5.94
C ALA A 213 -3.51 21.03 5.40
N PRO A 214 -3.25 21.50 4.19
CA PRO A 214 -4.14 22.48 3.56
C PRO A 214 -5.54 21.87 3.39
N PRO A 215 -6.59 22.69 3.43
CA PRO A 215 -7.94 22.21 3.20
C PRO A 215 -8.04 21.52 1.83
N PRO A 216 -8.85 20.46 1.72
CA PRO A 216 -9.05 19.78 0.46
C PRO A 216 -9.65 20.76 -0.56
N GLN A 217 -9.04 20.84 -1.73
CA GLN A 217 -9.58 21.63 -2.83
C GLN A 217 -10.53 20.75 -3.67
N PRO A 218 -11.67 21.29 -4.09
CA PRO A 218 -12.57 20.57 -4.98
C PRO A 218 -11.86 20.27 -6.31
N LEU A 219 -12.10 19.07 -6.81
CA LEU A 219 -11.58 18.67 -8.11
C LEU A 219 -12.17 19.56 -9.22
N PRO A 220 -11.36 20.01 -10.17
CA PRO A 220 -11.86 20.77 -11.31
C PRO A 220 -12.79 19.92 -12.19
N ILE A 221 -13.64 20.55 -12.96
CA ILE A 221 -14.42 19.87 -13.99
C ILE A 221 -13.49 19.58 -15.18
N CYS A 222 -13.63 18.39 -15.78
CA CYS A 222 -12.81 18.00 -16.93
C CYS A 222 -13.05 18.93 -18.13
N LYS A 223 -11.97 19.42 -18.73
CA LYS A 223 -12.03 20.23 -19.96
C LYS A 223 -12.37 19.33 -21.16
N GLY A 224 -13.21 19.82 -22.07
CA GLY A 224 -13.49 19.13 -23.34
C GLY A 224 -14.58 18.04 -23.27
N GLN A 225 -15.61 18.29 -22.47
CA GLN A 225 -16.88 17.57 -22.58
C GLN A 225 -17.85 18.31 -23.49
#